data_fff314eee2b37aaf2ba5e70cdbe52bbe
#
_entry.id   fff314eee2b37aaf2ba5e70cdbe52bbe
#
_cell.length_a   1.000
_cell.length_b   1.000
_cell.length_c   1.000
_cell.angle_alpha   90.00
_cell.angle_beta   90.00
_cell.angle_gamma   90.00
#
_symmetry.space_group_name_H-M   'P 1'
#
loop_
_entity.id
_entity.type
_entity.pdbx_description
1 polymer ?
#
loop_
_entity_poly.entity_id
_entity_poly.type
_entity_poly.pdbx_seq_one_letter_code
_entity_poly.pdbx_strand_id
1 'polypeptide(L)'
;MGSFGLRENEIMTVDLHTMNVSEAKAWLKGKVDRAPREIREIEVIHGYHGGTALKNMVLRSFHHPRVRQKIMGLNPGSTILILK
;
A
#
# COMPACT_ATOMS: atom_id res chain seq x y z
N MET A 1 23.81 -12.21 8.60
CA MET A 1 23.24 -11.54 9.02
C MET A 1 22.02 -11.66 9.06
N GLY A 2 21.52 -11.98 9.59
CA GLY A 2 20.24 -12.15 9.67
C GLY A 2 19.57 -10.93 9.88
N SER A 3 18.90 -10.50 8.97
CA SER A 3 18.10 -9.37 9.18
C SER A 3 16.80 -9.88 9.71
N PHE A 4 16.27 -9.16 10.61
CA PHE A 4 14.96 -9.41 11.08
C PHE A 4 14.04 -8.59 10.21
N GLY A 5 12.97 -9.14 9.81
CA GLY A 5 12.03 -8.47 8.96
C GLY A 5 12.30 -8.73 7.49
N LEU A 6 11.70 -7.94 6.63
CA LEU A 6 11.73 -8.18 5.21
C LEU A 6 12.93 -7.50 4.56
N ARG A 7 13.44 -8.11 3.52
CA ARG A 7 14.49 -7.51 2.71
C ARG A 7 13.88 -6.40 1.86
N GLU A 8 14.73 -5.51 1.37
CA GLU A 8 14.27 -4.43 0.52
C GLU A 8 13.46 -4.91 -0.66
N ASN A 9 13.86 -6.02 -1.29
CA ASN A 9 13.15 -6.53 -2.45
C ASN A 9 11.84 -7.25 -2.12
N GLU A 10 11.48 -7.31 -0.85
CA GLU A 10 10.21 -7.88 -0.43
C GLU A 10 9.18 -6.80 -0.09
N ILE A 11 9.60 -5.54 -0.12
CA ILE A 11 8.75 -4.40 0.20
C ILE A 11 8.71 -3.47 -0.99
N MET A 12 7.50 -3.11 -1.41
CA MET A 12 7.32 -2.17 -2.49
C MET A 12 6.62 -0.93 -1.96
N THR A 13 6.98 0.22 -2.46
CA THR A 13 6.35 1.48 -2.05
C THR A 13 5.52 2.03 -3.21
N VAL A 14 4.31 2.43 -2.90
CA VAL A 14 3.42 3.05 -3.88
C VAL A 14 2.94 4.37 -3.31
N ASP A 15 3.23 5.45 -4.00
CA ASP A 15 2.89 6.80 -3.54
C ASP A 15 1.66 7.30 -4.28
N LEU A 16 0.61 7.57 -3.53
CA LEU A 16 -0.66 8.03 -4.07
C LEU A 16 -1.00 9.46 -3.69
N HIS A 17 -0.14 10.11 -2.92
CA HIS A 17 -0.55 11.34 -2.21
C HIS A 17 -0.93 12.51 -3.11
N THR A 18 -0.54 12.49 -4.38
CA THR A 18 -0.90 13.56 -5.32
C THR A 18 -2.05 13.17 -6.25
N MET A 19 -2.60 11.98 -6.08
CA MET A 19 -3.66 11.48 -6.96
C MET A 19 -5.03 11.71 -6.36
N ASN A 20 -6.04 11.81 -7.20
CA ASN A 20 -7.41 11.77 -6.70
C ASN A 20 -7.77 10.32 -6.38
N VAL A 21 -8.88 10.12 -5.68
CA VAL A 21 -9.26 8.79 -5.18
C VAL A 21 -9.43 7.78 -6.32
N SER A 22 -10.07 8.18 -7.39
CA SER A 22 -10.34 7.29 -8.51
C SER A 22 -9.04 6.85 -9.20
N GLU A 23 -8.16 7.80 -9.47
CA GLU A 23 -6.86 7.51 -10.07
C GLU A 23 -6.04 6.63 -9.16
N ALA A 24 -6.03 6.97 -7.88
CA ALA A 24 -5.22 6.26 -6.90
C ALA A 24 -5.67 4.81 -6.76
N LYS A 25 -6.97 4.57 -6.76
CA LYS A 25 -7.51 3.22 -6.64
C LYS A 25 -7.10 2.36 -7.84
N ALA A 26 -7.22 2.90 -9.05
CA ALA A 26 -6.84 2.19 -10.25
C ALA A 26 -5.32 1.94 -10.30
N TRP A 27 -4.55 2.94 -9.91
CA TRP A 27 -3.09 2.84 -9.89
C TRP A 27 -2.63 1.76 -8.91
N LEU A 28 -3.20 1.79 -7.71
CA LEU A 28 -2.86 0.81 -6.68
C LEU A 28 -3.22 -0.61 -7.12
N LYS A 29 -4.40 -0.77 -7.72
CA LYS A 29 -4.80 -2.08 -8.24
C LYS A 29 -3.78 -2.60 -9.26
N GLY A 30 -3.35 -1.76 -10.19
CA GLY A 30 -2.36 -2.14 -11.17
C GLY A 30 -1.03 -2.53 -10.55
N LYS A 31 -0.62 -1.81 -9.50
CA LYS A 31 0.63 -2.11 -8.82
C LYS A 31 0.55 -3.45 -8.07
N VAL A 32 -0.56 -3.74 -7.43
CA VAL A 32 -0.74 -5.03 -6.76
C VAL A 32 -0.80 -6.16 -7.77
N ASP A 33 -1.51 -5.95 -8.88
CA ASP A 33 -1.61 -6.95 -9.95
C ASP A 33 -0.24 -7.33 -10.50
N ARG A 34 0.65 -6.36 -10.62
CA ARG A 34 1.97 -6.57 -11.22
C ARG A 34 3.08 -6.85 -10.23
N ALA A 35 2.79 -6.79 -8.95
CA ALA A 35 3.84 -6.99 -7.94
C ALA A 35 4.40 -8.41 -8.03
N PRO A 36 5.73 -8.54 -8.12
CA PRO A 36 6.35 -9.88 -8.13
C PRO A 36 5.97 -10.70 -6.93
N ARG A 37 6.11 -12.01 -7.04
CA ARG A 37 5.76 -12.91 -5.94
C ARG A 37 6.59 -12.68 -4.70
N GLU A 38 7.80 -12.18 -4.86
CA GLU A 38 8.70 -11.91 -3.73
C GLU A 38 8.21 -10.76 -2.87
N ILE A 39 7.37 -9.89 -3.42
CA ILE A 39 6.86 -8.75 -2.67
C ILE A 39 5.84 -9.23 -1.66
N ARG A 40 6.13 -9.00 -0.40
CA ARG A 40 5.29 -9.42 0.71
C ARG A 40 4.49 -8.28 1.30
N GLU A 41 4.96 -7.06 1.14
CA GLU A 41 4.30 -5.88 1.69
C GLU A 41 4.34 -4.76 0.69
N ILE A 42 3.29 -3.95 0.67
CA ILE A 42 3.29 -2.71 -0.09
C ILE A 42 3.03 -1.58 0.89
N GLU A 43 3.97 -0.66 0.99
CA GLU A 43 3.77 0.55 1.76
C GLU A 43 3.06 1.54 0.85
N VAL A 44 1.84 1.88 1.19
CA VAL A 44 1.04 2.82 0.40
C VAL A 44 1.09 4.18 1.08
N ILE A 45 1.66 5.15 0.40
CA ILE A 45 1.77 6.52 0.92
C ILE A 45 0.58 7.30 0.40
N HIS A 46 -0.36 7.61 1.27
CA HIS A 46 -1.55 8.39 0.91
C HIS A 46 -1.47 9.82 1.43
N GLY A 47 -0.51 10.09 2.31
CA GLY A 47 -0.37 11.41 2.90
C GLY A 47 -1.39 11.69 3.98
N TYR A 48 -1.21 12.78 4.68
CA TYR A 48 -2.16 13.20 5.70
C TYR A 48 -2.52 14.67 5.59
N HIS A 49 -1.98 15.37 4.61
CA HIS A 49 -2.42 16.71 4.29
C HIS A 49 -3.49 16.58 3.21
N GLY A 50 -4.49 17.35 3.27
CA GLY A 50 -5.53 17.31 2.25
C GLY A 50 -6.65 16.32 2.54
N GLY A 51 -6.73 15.84 3.76
CA GLY A 51 -7.84 15.02 4.19
C GLY A 51 -7.56 13.53 4.22
N THR A 52 -8.61 12.77 4.44
CA THR A 52 -8.50 11.33 4.68
C THR A 52 -9.09 10.48 3.56
N ALA A 53 -9.46 11.10 2.43
CA ALA A 53 -10.13 10.38 1.36
C ALA A 53 -9.29 9.23 0.79
N LEU A 54 -8.01 9.48 0.53
CA LEU A 54 -7.11 8.44 0.03
C LEU A 54 -6.91 7.35 1.06
N LYS A 55 -6.70 7.73 2.31
CA LYS A 55 -6.54 6.77 3.39
C LYS A 55 -7.76 5.88 3.52
N ASN A 56 -8.95 6.48 3.52
CA ASN A 56 -10.18 5.73 3.63
C ASN A 56 -10.39 4.81 2.44
N MET A 57 -10.02 5.25 1.25
CA MET A 57 -10.11 4.40 0.07
C MET A 57 -9.23 3.16 0.25
N VAL A 58 -7.98 3.34 0.65
CA VAL A 58 -7.06 2.23 0.83
C VAL A 58 -7.55 1.26 1.89
N LEU A 59 -8.05 1.79 3.01
CA LEU A 59 -8.45 0.95 4.14
C LEU A 59 -9.82 0.30 3.94
N ARG A 60 -10.75 0.97 3.30
CA ARG A 60 -12.15 0.53 3.28
C ARG A 60 -12.68 0.14 1.92
N SER A 61 -12.26 0.84 0.87
CA SER A 61 -12.81 0.62 -0.46
C SER A 61 -11.94 -0.25 -1.35
N PHE A 62 -10.65 -0.24 -1.12
CA PHE A 62 -9.74 -1.02 -1.95
C PHE A 62 -9.74 -2.47 -1.51
N HIS A 63 -10.07 -3.37 -2.44
CA HIS A 63 -10.05 -4.80 -2.17
C HIS A 63 -9.31 -5.49 -3.30
N HIS A 64 -8.49 -6.47 -2.96
CA HIS A 64 -7.74 -7.23 -3.95
C HIS A 64 -7.46 -8.63 -3.38
N PRO A 65 -7.64 -9.67 -4.19
CA PRO A 65 -7.46 -11.05 -3.70
C PRO A 65 -6.08 -11.32 -3.13
N ARG A 66 -5.09 -10.60 -3.60
CA ARG A 66 -3.72 -10.79 -3.14
C ARG A 66 -3.44 -10.09 -1.80
N VAL A 67 -4.29 -9.17 -1.40
CA VAL A 67 -4.11 -8.47 -0.13
C VAL A 67 -4.73 -9.30 0.98
N ARG A 68 -3.90 -9.72 1.92
CA ARG A 68 -4.29 -10.54 3.03
C ARG A 68 -4.74 -9.70 4.22
N GLN A 69 -4.07 -8.59 4.45
CA GLN A 69 -4.30 -7.77 5.63
C GLN A 69 -3.84 -6.34 5.35
N LYS A 70 -4.45 -5.39 6.03
CA LYS A 70 -4.05 -3.98 5.95
C LYS A 70 -3.73 -3.53 7.35
N ILE A 71 -2.57 -2.91 7.54
CA ILE A 71 -2.17 -2.40 8.85
C ILE A 71 -1.67 -0.97 8.72
N MET A 72 -1.66 -0.25 9.80
CA MET A 72 -1.18 1.13 9.81
C MET A 72 0.32 1.14 9.56
N GLY A 73 0.78 2.10 8.77
CA GLY A 73 2.20 2.29 8.56
C GLY A 73 2.88 2.92 9.76
N LEU A 74 4.18 3.13 9.64
CA LEU A 74 4.98 3.72 10.70
C LEU A 74 4.62 5.17 10.97
N ASN A 75 4.04 5.84 9.98
CA ASN A 75 3.61 7.23 10.16
C ASN A 75 2.16 7.32 9.68
N PRO A 76 1.43 8.38 10.10
CA PRO A 76 0.01 8.49 9.76
C PRO A 76 -0.29 8.69 8.29
N GLY A 77 0.72 8.97 7.48
CA GLY A 77 0.55 9.16 6.04
C GLY A 77 0.66 7.90 5.23
N SER A 78 0.78 6.72 5.85
CA SER A 78 0.94 5.47 5.11
C SER A 78 0.14 4.32 5.69
N THR A 79 -0.11 3.33 4.86
CA THR A 79 -0.79 2.08 5.23
C THR A 79 0.00 0.95 4.59
N ILE A 80 0.17 -0.14 5.30
CA ILE A 80 0.87 -1.31 4.80
C ILE A 80 -0.15 -2.35 4.35
N LEU A 81 0.00 -2.81 3.12
CA LEU A 81 -0.78 -3.94 2.62
C LEU A 81 0.08 -5.19 2.73
N ILE A 82 -0.40 -6.16 3.48
CA ILE A 82 0.28 -7.45 3.60
C ILE A 82 -0.26 -8.35 2.50
N LEU A 83 0.63 -8.89 1.70
CA LEU A 83 0.24 -9.73 0.55
C LEU A 83 0.30 -11.20 0.91
N LYS A 84 -0.46 -11.97 0.20
CA LYS A 84 -0.45 -13.43 0.34
C LYS A 84 0.78 -14.03 -0.31
#